data_1027f59b81a012304d200875d51bed02
#
_entry.id   1027f59b81a012304d200875d51bed02
#
_cell.length_a   1.000
_cell.length_b   1.000
_cell.length_c   1.000
_cell.angle_alpha   90.00
_cell.angle_beta   90.00
_cell.angle_gamma   90.00
#
_symmetry.space_group_name_H-M   'P 1'
#
loop_
_entity.id
_entity.type
_entity.pdbx_description
1 polymer ?
#
loop_
_entity_poly.entity_id
_entity_poly.type
_entity_poly.pdbx_seq_one_letter_code
_entity_poly.pdbx_strand_id
1 'polypeptide(L)'
;MIVAVLALQGAFIEHEQVLDRLGVEHIELRQTSDLEKPFDALILPGGESTVQSLLLHEQNMFEPLKKKISDGMPVLATCAGLILLASEIEGSEVSHFATLPVKVKRNAYGRQLGSFHTESEVKGIGKVPMTFI
;
A
#
# COMPACT_ATOMS: atom_id res chain seq x y z
N MET A 1 -11.64 -15.67 3.11
CA MET A 1 -10.96 -14.49 2.52
C MET A 1 -9.54 -14.50 3.03
N ILE A 2 -8.59 -14.50 2.13
CA ILE A 2 -7.15 -14.46 2.44
C ILE A 2 -6.62 -13.11 1.97
N VAL A 3 -5.93 -12.39 2.85
CA VAL A 3 -5.34 -11.08 2.54
C VAL A 3 -3.83 -11.25 2.35
N ALA A 4 -3.30 -10.82 1.22
CA ALA A 4 -1.86 -10.75 1.00
C ALA A 4 -1.32 -9.42 1.53
N VAL A 5 -0.21 -9.45 2.24
CA VAL A 5 0.51 -8.27 2.72
C VAL A 5 1.86 -8.20 2.01
N LEU A 6 2.13 -7.08 1.31
CA LEU A 6 3.43 -6.87 0.71
C LEU A 6 4.48 -6.68 1.80
N ALA A 7 5.40 -7.65 1.93
CA ALA A 7 6.35 -7.74 3.04
C ALA A 7 7.82 -7.60 2.56
N LEU A 8 8.06 -6.66 1.62
CA LEU A 8 9.40 -6.36 1.11
C LEU A 8 10.10 -5.30 1.94
N GLN A 9 9.37 -4.26 2.36
CA GLN A 9 9.89 -3.15 3.14
C GLN A 9 8.73 -2.37 3.77
N GLY A 10 8.92 -1.86 4.97
CA GLY A 10 7.96 -0.99 5.66
C GLY A 10 7.17 -1.68 6.76
N ALA A 11 6.01 -1.11 7.07
CA ALA A 11 5.18 -1.46 8.22
C ALA A 11 4.21 -2.63 7.93
N PHE A 12 4.70 -3.73 7.39
CA PHE A 12 3.86 -4.89 7.05
C PHE A 12 3.43 -5.67 8.31
N ILE A 13 4.29 -5.81 9.31
CA ILE A 13 3.97 -6.52 10.56
C ILE A 13 2.80 -5.87 11.29
N GLU A 14 2.71 -4.55 11.28
CA GLU A 14 1.62 -3.81 11.92
C GLU A 14 0.27 -4.14 11.28
N HIS A 15 0.22 -4.30 9.96
CA HIS A 15 -0.98 -4.73 9.25
C HIS A 15 -1.33 -6.18 9.58
N GLU A 16 -0.36 -7.07 9.64
CA GLU A 16 -0.55 -8.48 10.00
C GLU A 16 -1.13 -8.62 11.41
N GLN A 17 -0.61 -7.87 12.37
CA GLN A 17 -1.14 -7.85 13.75
C GLN A 17 -2.61 -7.38 13.80
N VAL A 18 -3.02 -6.47 12.91
CA VAL A 18 -4.42 -6.06 12.81
C VAL A 18 -5.27 -7.19 12.22
N LEU A 19 -4.79 -7.85 11.15
CA LEU A 19 -5.47 -8.99 10.55
C LEU A 19 -5.64 -10.15 11.55
N ASP A 20 -4.61 -10.44 12.34
CA ASP A 20 -4.65 -11.44 13.42
C ASP A 20 -5.76 -11.12 14.44
N ARG A 21 -5.82 -9.87 14.90
CA ARG A 21 -6.86 -9.42 15.84
C ARG A 21 -8.27 -9.50 15.27
N LEU A 22 -8.40 -9.37 13.95
CA LEU A 22 -9.67 -9.48 13.23
C LEU A 22 -10.01 -10.93 12.88
N GLY A 23 -9.10 -11.89 13.14
CA GLY A 23 -9.25 -13.29 12.75
C GLY A 23 -9.27 -13.49 11.23
N VAL A 24 -8.58 -12.64 10.48
CA VAL A 24 -8.49 -12.71 9.02
C VAL A 24 -7.21 -13.43 8.63
N GLU A 25 -7.36 -14.50 7.85
CA GLU A 25 -6.23 -15.24 7.30
C GLU A 25 -5.41 -14.35 6.36
N HIS A 26 -4.09 -14.37 6.50
CA HIS A 26 -3.20 -13.59 5.66
C HIS A 26 -1.95 -14.35 5.26
N ILE A 27 -1.29 -13.86 4.21
CA ILE A 27 0.00 -14.34 3.72
C ILE A 27 0.93 -13.16 3.45
N GLU A 28 2.23 -13.38 3.61
CA GLU A 28 3.25 -12.42 3.19
C GLU A 28 3.63 -12.63 1.73
N LEU A 29 3.83 -11.52 1.01
CA LEU A 29 4.43 -11.52 -0.31
C LEU A 29 5.87 -11.00 -0.21
N ARG A 30 6.83 -11.90 -0.29
CA ARG A 30 8.27 -11.60 -0.19
C ARG A 30 9.06 -11.93 -1.45
N GLN A 31 8.51 -12.81 -2.29
CA GLN A 31 9.17 -13.31 -3.50
C GLN A 31 8.12 -13.72 -4.54
N THR A 32 8.55 -13.87 -5.79
CA THR A 32 7.65 -14.19 -6.91
C THR A 32 6.78 -15.42 -6.66
N SER A 33 7.32 -16.48 -6.06
CA SER A 33 6.57 -17.71 -5.79
C SER A 33 5.40 -17.51 -4.82
N ASP A 34 5.42 -16.46 -4.00
CA ASP A 34 4.30 -16.17 -3.10
C ASP A 34 3.05 -15.71 -3.87
N LEU A 35 3.22 -15.18 -5.09
CA LEU A 35 2.13 -14.76 -5.96
C LEU A 35 1.32 -15.93 -6.54
N GLU A 36 1.84 -17.15 -6.45
CA GLU A 36 1.15 -18.37 -6.87
C GLU A 36 0.13 -18.85 -5.83
N LYS A 37 0.28 -18.40 -4.59
CA LYS A 37 -0.68 -18.70 -3.52
C LYS A 37 -2.01 -17.97 -3.76
N PRO A 38 -3.15 -18.56 -3.40
CA PRO A 38 -4.42 -17.87 -3.52
C PRO A 38 -4.53 -16.74 -2.49
N PHE A 39 -4.99 -15.57 -2.93
CA PHE A 39 -5.40 -14.46 -2.06
C PHE A 39 -6.45 -13.59 -2.75
N ASP A 40 -7.31 -12.97 -1.95
CA ASP A 40 -8.51 -12.26 -2.40
C ASP A 40 -8.35 -10.74 -2.36
N ALA A 41 -7.41 -10.25 -1.56
CA ALA A 41 -7.14 -8.82 -1.38
C ALA A 41 -5.66 -8.58 -1.09
N LEU A 42 -5.20 -7.36 -1.32
CA LEU A 42 -3.80 -6.94 -1.14
C LEU A 42 -3.69 -5.76 -0.18
N ILE A 43 -2.72 -5.80 0.71
CA ILE A 43 -2.29 -4.65 1.50
C ILE A 43 -0.92 -4.18 1.01
N LEU A 44 -0.83 -2.90 0.68
CA LEU A 44 0.41 -2.19 0.39
C LEU A 44 0.75 -1.30 1.59
N PRO A 45 1.73 -1.68 2.41
CA PRO A 45 2.02 -0.98 3.66
C PRO A 45 2.74 0.36 3.45
N GLY A 46 2.74 1.18 4.49
CA GLY A 46 3.61 2.34 4.58
C GLY A 46 5.08 1.95 4.62
N GLY A 47 5.95 2.90 4.29
CA GLY A 47 7.39 2.70 4.23
C GLY A 47 8.03 3.72 3.28
N GLU A 48 8.97 3.28 2.46
CA GLU A 48 9.62 4.10 1.44
C GLU A 48 9.26 3.58 0.04
N SER A 49 8.47 4.36 -0.71
CA SER A 49 7.88 3.95 -1.98
C SER A 49 8.91 3.63 -3.07
N THR A 50 10.02 4.36 -3.11
CA THR A 50 11.08 4.13 -4.09
C THR A 50 11.78 2.79 -3.84
N VAL A 51 12.06 2.47 -2.57
CA VAL A 51 12.66 1.19 -2.18
C VAL A 51 11.69 0.05 -2.41
N GLN A 52 10.41 0.22 -2.04
CA GLN A 52 9.38 -0.80 -2.31
C GLN A 52 9.26 -1.09 -3.81
N SER A 53 9.26 -0.05 -4.66
CA SER A 53 9.22 -0.20 -6.11
C SER A 53 10.45 -0.92 -6.65
N LEU A 54 11.63 -0.55 -6.18
CA LEU A 54 12.89 -1.22 -6.57
C LEU A 54 12.84 -2.72 -6.24
N LEU A 55 12.48 -3.06 -5.01
CA LEU A 55 12.39 -4.45 -4.57
C LEU A 55 11.33 -5.24 -5.33
N LEU A 56 10.18 -4.62 -5.65
CA LEU A 56 9.16 -5.24 -6.48
C LEU A 56 9.69 -5.62 -7.88
N HIS A 57 10.52 -4.76 -8.48
CA HIS A 57 11.15 -5.04 -9.76
C HIS A 57 12.24 -6.12 -9.63
N GLU A 58 13.11 -6.03 -8.62
CA GLU A 58 14.17 -7.01 -8.36
C GLU A 58 13.62 -8.42 -8.13
N GLN A 59 12.47 -8.52 -7.43
CA GLN A 59 11.80 -9.79 -7.16
C GLN A 59 10.85 -10.23 -8.29
N ASN A 60 10.80 -9.53 -9.41
CA ASN A 60 9.88 -9.80 -10.53
C ASN A 60 8.39 -9.86 -10.11
N MET A 61 8.01 -9.09 -9.10
CA MET A 61 6.64 -9.04 -8.56
C MET A 61 5.84 -7.86 -9.10
N PHE A 62 6.51 -6.85 -9.66
CA PHE A 62 5.86 -5.59 -10.05
C PHE A 62 4.76 -5.80 -11.10
N GLU A 63 5.08 -6.38 -12.25
CA GLU A 63 4.11 -6.56 -13.34
C GLU A 63 2.97 -7.52 -12.97
N PRO A 64 3.22 -8.67 -12.31
CA PRO A 64 2.14 -9.54 -11.86
C PRO A 64 1.19 -8.87 -10.87
N LEU A 65 1.70 -8.09 -9.91
CA LEU A 65 0.84 -7.37 -8.97
C LEU A 65 0.08 -6.23 -9.64
N LYS A 66 0.73 -5.46 -10.50
CA LYS A 66 0.07 -4.41 -11.30
C LYS A 66 -1.11 -4.99 -12.09
N LYS A 67 -0.90 -6.14 -12.72
CA LYS A 67 -1.98 -6.82 -13.46
C LYS A 67 -3.12 -7.21 -12.54
N LYS A 68 -2.85 -7.85 -11.40
CA LYS A 68 -3.90 -8.25 -10.43
C LYS A 68 -4.71 -7.04 -9.96
N ILE A 69 -4.04 -5.92 -9.64
CA ILE A 69 -4.69 -4.67 -9.22
C ILE A 69 -5.57 -4.12 -10.35
N SER A 70 -5.04 -4.07 -11.57
CA SER A 70 -5.78 -3.58 -12.76
C SER A 70 -6.97 -4.46 -13.11
N ASP A 71 -6.89 -5.76 -12.83
CA ASP A 71 -7.98 -6.71 -13.02
C ASP A 71 -9.07 -6.61 -11.92
N GLY A 72 -8.92 -5.69 -10.98
CA GLY A 72 -9.94 -5.37 -9.97
C GLY A 72 -9.71 -6.00 -8.60
N MET A 73 -8.52 -6.48 -8.28
CA MET A 73 -8.21 -6.95 -6.92
C MET A 73 -8.40 -5.82 -5.90
N PRO A 74 -9.14 -6.04 -4.81
CA PRO A 74 -9.25 -5.05 -3.74
C PRO A 74 -7.88 -4.75 -3.10
N VAL A 75 -7.57 -3.46 -2.90
CA VAL A 75 -6.31 -3.02 -2.31
C VAL A 75 -6.55 -2.03 -1.19
N LEU A 76 -5.93 -2.27 -0.04
CA LEU A 76 -5.74 -1.29 1.02
C LEU A 76 -4.30 -0.77 0.96
N ALA A 77 -4.13 0.52 0.79
CA ALA A 77 -2.82 1.14 0.69
C ALA A 77 -2.67 2.28 1.68
N THR A 78 -1.56 2.31 2.41
CA THR A 78 -1.24 3.35 3.39
C THR A 78 0.08 4.03 3.05
N CYS A 79 0.16 5.35 3.18
CA CYS A 79 1.38 6.17 3.00
C CYS A 79 2.14 5.80 1.69
N ALA A 80 3.29 5.14 1.78
CA ALA A 80 4.06 4.69 0.61
C ALA A 80 3.25 3.79 -0.34
N GLY A 81 2.37 2.95 0.20
CA GLY A 81 1.47 2.12 -0.61
C GLY A 81 0.52 2.95 -1.47
N LEU A 82 0.01 4.07 -0.95
CA LEU A 82 -0.78 5.01 -1.76
C LEU A 82 0.07 5.63 -2.88
N ILE A 83 1.31 5.98 -2.60
CA ILE A 83 2.24 6.52 -3.61
C ILE A 83 2.48 5.49 -4.73
N LEU A 84 2.58 4.21 -4.40
CA LEU A 84 2.71 3.14 -5.40
C LEU A 84 1.49 3.06 -6.33
N LEU A 85 0.28 3.29 -5.80
CA LEU A 85 -0.96 3.22 -6.60
C LEU A 85 -1.21 4.47 -7.44
N ALA A 86 -0.74 5.64 -7.02
CA ALA A 86 -1.05 6.92 -7.62
C ALA A 86 -0.63 7.00 -9.09
N SER A 87 -1.51 7.56 -9.93
CA SER A 87 -1.23 7.79 -11.35
C SER A 87 -0.21 8.91 -11.57
N GLU A 88 -0.15 9.88 -10.63
CA GLU A 88 0.79 11.00 -10.69
C GLU A 88 1.47 11.23 -9.33
N ILE A 89 2.75 11.57 -9.39
CA ILE A 89 3.54 12.00 -8.23
C ILE A 89 4.05 13.41 -8.54
N GLU A 90 3.68 14.40 -7.71
CA GLU A 90 4.08 15.79 -7.92
C GLU A 90 5.60 15.94 -7.93
N GLY A 91 6.11 16.62 -8.95
CA GLY A 91 7.56 16.81 -9.13
C GLY A 91 8.33 15.58 -9.63
N SER A 92 7.63 14.55 -10.06
CA SER A 92 8.24 13.35 -10.64
C SER A 92 7.60 13.03 -12.00
N GLU A 93 8.41 12.60 -12.95
CA GLU A 93 7.92 12.04 -14.22
C GLU A 93 7.66 10.52 -14.11
N VAL A 94 8.07 9.91 -12.99
CA VAL A 94 7.93 8.47 -12.74
C VAL A 94 6.76 8.22 -11.81
N SER A 95 5.84 7.37 -12.23
CA SER A 95 4.82 6.72 -11.41
C SER A 95 5.17 5.24 -11.25
N HIS A 96 4.51 4.56 -10.31
CA HIS A 96 4.73 3.13 -10.07
C HIS A 96 3.60 2.28 -10.70
N PHE A 97 2.71 1.69 -9.91
CA PHE A 97 1.58 0.93 -10.44
C PHE A 97 0.63 1.79 -11.28
N ALA A 98 0.42 3.04 -10.88
CA ALA A 98 -0.42 4.01 -11.59
C ALA A 98 -1.86 3.50 -11.86
N THR A 99 -2.43 2.79 -10.91
CA THR A 99 -3.76 2.16 -11.04
C THR A 99 -4.88 2.93 -10.35
N LEU A 100 -4.53 3.95 -9.55
CA LEU A 100 -5.49 4.83 -8.89
C LEU A 100 -5.37 6.25 -9.47
N PRO A 101 -6.47 6.84 -10.00
CA PRO A 101 -6.45 8.16 -10.65
C PRO A 101 -6.39 9.30 -9.62
N VAL A 102 -5.30 9.36 -8.87
CA VAL A 102 -4.98 10.41 -7.91
C VAL A 102 -3.58 10.95 -8.16
N LYS A 103 -3.37 12.21 -7.77
CA LYS A 103 -2.07 12.85 -7.70
C LYS A 103 -1.64 12.95 -6.25
N VAL A 104 -0.45 12.48 -5.94
CA VAL A 104 0.14 12.56 -4.60
C VAL A 104 1.27 13.57 -4.57
N LYS A 105 1.41 14.24 -3.41
CA LYS A 105 2.55 15.08 -3.09
C LYS A 105 3.33 14.39 -1.98
N ARG A 106 4.54 13.96 -2.30
CA ARG A 106 5.43 13.33 -1.31
C ARG A 106 5.90 14.37 -0.29
N ASN A 107 6.02 13.94 0.96
CA ASN A 107 6.50 14.79 2.06
C ASN A 107 5.77 16.14 2.14
N ALA A 108 4.45 16.13 1.90
CA ALA A 108 3.64 17.35 1.80
C ALA A 108 3.67 18.21 3.08
N TYR A 109 3.85 17.58 4.23
CA TYR A 109 3.91 18.23 5.54
C TYR A 109 5.34 18.39 6.08
N GLY A 110 6.35 18.13 5.21
CA GLY A 110 7.76 18.25 5.54
C GLY A 110 8.29 17.11 6.41
N ARG A 111 9.02 17.44 7.48
CA ARG A 111 9.50 16.44 8.43
C ARG A 111 8.37 15.91 9.31
N GLN A 112 8.55 14.75 9.95
CA GLN A 112 7.56 14.17 10.88
C GLN A 112 7.10 15.12 11.98
N LEU A 113 7.89 16.13 12.34
CA LEU A 113 7.49 17.20 13.25
C LEU A 113 6.30 18.04 12.74
N GLY A 114 6.04 18.04 11.43
CA GLY A 114 4.89 18.69 10.81
C GLY A 114 3.66 17.78 10.69
N SER A 115 3.73 16.55 11.20
CA SER A 115 2.60 15.64 11.21
C SER A 115 1.48 16.15 12.11
N PHE A 116 0.24 15.85 11.74
CA PHE A 116 -0.92 16.23 12.55
C PHE A 116 -1.96 15.13 12.56
N HIS A 117 -2.81 15.19 13.60
CA HIS A 117 -3.96 14.32 13.77
C HIS A 117 -5.24 15.11 13.54
N THR A 118 -6.19 14.50 12.90
CA THR A 118 -7.54 15.05 12.74
C THR A 118 -8.55 13.91 12.75
N GLU A 119 -9.83 14.26 12.85
CA GLU A 119 -10.92 13.32 12.64
C GLU A 119 -11.77 13.79 11.47
N SER A 120 -12.14 12.89 10.60
CA SER A 120 -12.99 13.18 9.46
C SER A 120 -13.96 12.05 9.16
N GLU A 121 -15.05 12.42 8.51
CA GLU A 121 -16.06 11.46 8.05
C GLU A 121 -15.55 10.72 6.82
N VAL A 122 -15.53 9.39 6.89
CA VAL A 122 -15.22 8.54 5.75
C VAL A 122 -16.50 7.86 5.31
N LYS A 123 -16.90 8.08 4.06
CA LYS A 123 -18.14 7.54 3.49
C LYS A 123 -18.19 6.01 3.64
N GLY A 124 -19.25 5.53 4.26
CA GLY A 124 -19.47 4.09 4.48
C GLY A 124 -18.76 3.51 5.71
N ILE A 125 -17.93 4.30 6.41
CA ILE A 125 -17.19 3.87 7.61
C ILE A 125 -17.61 4.71 8.83
N GLY A 126 -17.82 6.02 8.63
CA GLY A 126 -18.11 6.97 9.68
C GLY A 126 -16.90 7.84 10.06
N LYS A 127 -16.94 8.43 11.23
CA LYS A 127 -15.90 9.31 11.74
C LYS A 127 -14.67 8.50 12.19
N VAL A 128 -13.53 8.76 11.59
CA VAL A 128 -12.28 8.05 11.88
C VAL A 128 -11.15 9.02 12.21
N PRO A 129 -10.23 8.63 13.12
CA PRO A 129 -9.01 9.38 13.36
C PRO A 129 -8.06 9.20 12.18
N MET A 130 -7.43 10.29 11.75
CA MET A 130 -6.47 10.31 10.65
C MET A 130 -5.18 10.97 11.09
N THR A 131 -4.06 10.38 10.69
CA THR A 131 -2.72 10.95 10.90
C THR A 131 -2.10 11.24 9.54
N PHE A 132 -1.66 12.48 9.35
CA PHE A 132 -0.97 12.94 8.15
C PHE A 132 0.50 13.22 8.47
N ILE A 133 1.41 12.68 7.66
CA ILE A 133 2.86 12.77 7.79
C ILE A 133 3.51 13.22 6.48
#